data_fe22d9fb09ceffde6d1e710816dbb685
#
_entry.id   fe22d9fb09ceffde6d1e710816dbb685
#
_cell.length_a   1.000
_cell.length_b   1.000
_cell.length_c   1.000
_cell.angle_alpha   90.00
_cell.angle_beta   90.00
_cell.angle_gamma   90.00
#
_symmetry.space_group_name_H-M   'P 1'
#
loop_
_entity.id
_entity.type
_entity.pdbx_description
1 polymer ?
#
loop_
_entity_poly.entity_id
_entity_poly.type
_entity_poly.pdbx_seq_one_letter_code
_entity_poly.pdbx_strand_id
1 'polypeptide(L)'
;MSYADQVFRANCLDILQNGVRDDDLTVRPHWEDGTPAHTIKKFGLVNRYDLQKEFPILTLRRTYLKSAVDELLWIWQKKSNNVHDLSSHIWDAWADETGCIGKAYGYQLGVKHQYKEGMFDQVDRVLYDLRHNPASRRILTSLYNFEDLHDMNLYPCAYSMTFNVSNGTLNAILNQRSQDMLAANNWNVCQYAVLVHMFAQVSGLKAGELVHVIADAHIYDRHIPIIEKMLAEPEHPAPQFTLDPAVTNFYAFTPDSVRLENYQFSSFEDKIPIAV
;
A
#
# COMPACT_ATOMS: atom_id res chain seq x y z
N MET A 1 -22.46 2.90 -3.60
CA MET A 1 -21.70 2.04 -2.66
C MET A 1 -20.37 1.74 -3.32
N SER A 2 -19.25 2.12 -2.70
CA SER A 2 -17.91 1.78 -3.18
C SER A 2 -17.61 0.29 -2.93
N TYR A 3 -16.99 -0.38 -3.90
CA TYR A 3 -16.57 -1.77 -3.71
C TYR A 3 -15.47 -1.90 -2.64
N ALA A 4 -14.62 -0.88 -2.50
CA ALA A 4 -13.62 -0.84 -1.44
C ALA A 4 -14.26 -0.86 -0.04
N ASP A 5 -15.37 -0.16 0.17
CA ASP A 5 -16.10 -0.19 1.44
C ASP A 5 -16.70 -1.57 1.72
N GLN A 6 -17.24 -2.24 0.69
CA GLN A 6 -17.77 -3.60 0.83
C GLN A 6 -16.69 -4.59 1.25
N VAL A 7 -15.53 -4.55 0.60
CA VAL A 7 -14.38 -5.40 0.92
C VAL A 7 -13.88 -5.11 2.34
N PHE A 8 -13.72 -3.83 2.69
CA PHE A 8 -13.27 -3.42 4.02
C PHE A 8 -14.23 -3.89 5.12
N ARG A 9 -15.55 -3.67 4.93
CA ARG A 9 -16.58 -4.14 5.87
C ARG A 9 -16.54 -5.65 6.06
N ALA A 10 -16.54 -6.40 4.95
CA ALA A 10 -16.52 -7.86 4.99
C ALA A 10 -15.29 -8.38 5.75
N ASN A 11 -14.10 -7.83 5.46
CA ASN A 11 -12.87 -8.22 6.14
C ASN A 11 -12.88 -7.86 7.63
N CYS A 12 -13.28 -6.63 7.99
CA CYS A 12 -13.32 -6.22 9.40
C CYS A 12 -14.35 -7.02 10.20
N LEU A 13 -15.54 -7.26 9.67
CA LEU A 13 -16.56 -8.09 10.32
C LEU A 13 -16.07 -9.53 10.50
N ASP A 14 -15.43 -10.10 9.49
CA ASP A 14 -14.88 -11.46 9.58
C ASP A 14 -13.73 -11.54 10.61
N ILE A 15 -12.86 -10.53 10.69
CA ILE A 15 -11.81 -10.46 11.71
C ILE A 15 -12.45 -10.37 13.11
N LEU A 16 -13.41 -9.47 13.32
CA LEU A 16 -14.05 -9.26 14.61
C LEU A 16 -14.84 -10.48 15.10
N GLN A 17 -15.49 -11.21 14.19
CA GLN A 17 -16.35 -12.35 14.51
C GLN A 17 -15.60 -13.68 14.60
N ASN A 18 -14.59 -13.88 13.76
CA ASN A 18 -13.94 -15.17 13.53
C ASN A 18 -12.41 -15.10 13.66
N GLY A 19 -11.86 -13.96 14.04
CA GLY A 19 -10.43 -13.78 14.23
C GLY A 19 -9.90 -14.41 15.51
N VAL A 20 -8.60 -14.60 15.56
CA VAL A 20 -7.87 -15.10 16.73
C VAL A 20 -7.21 -13.94 17.46
N ARG A 21 -7.39 -13.88 18.78
CA ARG A 21 -6.74 -12.89 19.66
C ARG A 21 -5.37 -13.38 20.08
N ASP A 22 -4.47 -12.44 20.35
CA ASP A 22 -3.11 -12.72 20.82
C ASP A 22 -2.85 -12.20 22.26
N ASP A 23 -3.92 -12.04 23.04
CA ASP A 23 -3.87 -11.48 24.41
C ASP A 23 -2.92 -12.27 25.34
N ASP A 24 -2.71 -13.55 25.10
CA ASP A 24 -1.82 -14.43 25.89
C ASP A 24 -0.37 -14.45 25.40
N LEU A 25 -0.05 -13.71 24.34
CA LEU A 25 1.28 -13.69 23.73
C LEU A 25 2.05 -12.43 24.11
N THR A 26 3.38 -12.55 24.17
CA THR A 26 4.25 -11.38 24.19
C THR A 26 4.27 -10.77 22.78
N VAL A 27 3.80 -9.54 22.67
CA VAL A 27 3.77 -8.80 21.39
C VAL A 27 4.85 -7.73 21.36
N ARG A 28 5.38 -7.46 20.18
CA ARG A 28 6.41 -6.41 20.00
C ARG A 28 5.83 -5.00 20.07
N PRO A 29 4.70 -4.69 19.38
CA PRO A 29 4.21 -3.32 19.34
C PRO A 29 3.61 -2.90 20.68
N HIS A 30 3.79 -1.62 21.00
CA HIS A 30 3.27 -0.99 22.22
C HIS A 30 2.52 0.30 21.83
N TRP A 31 1.56 0.65 22.68
CA TRP A 31 0.91 1.95 22.64
C TRP A 31 1.82 3.05 23.20
N GLU A 32 1.49 4.31 22.94
CA GLU A 32 2.22 5.49 23.44
C GLU A 32 2.43 5.48 24.99
N ASP A 33 1.53 4.86 25.74
CA ASP A 33 1.61 4.70 27.20
C ASP A 33 2.47 3.50 27.65
N GLY A 34 3.10 2.80 26.71
CA GLY A 34 3.96 1.64 26.96
C GLY A 34 3.20 0.33 27.18
N THR A 35 1.87 0.31 27.11
CA THR A 35 1.13 -0.95 27.23
C THR A 35 1.23 -1.77 25.95
N PRO A 36 1.25 -3.13 26.01
CA PRO A 36 1.25 -3.98 24.84
C PRO A 36 0.05 -3.69 23.93
N ALA A 37 0.27 -3.64 22.62
CA ALA A 37 -0.77 -3.47 21.62
C ALA A 37 -1.16 -4.83 21.04
N HIS A 38 -2.20 -5.43 21.65
CA HIS A 38 -2.73 -6.73 21.24
C HIS A 38 -3.66 -6.61 20.04
N THR A 39 -3.82 -7.71 19.31
CA THR A 39 -4.63 -7.74 18.09
C THR A 39 -5.66 -8.87 18.09
N ILE A 40 -6.71 -8.67 17.30
CA ILE A 40 -7.52 -9.74 16.74
C ILE A 40 -7.21 -9.84 15.25
N LYS A 41 -6.93 -11.04 14.75
CA LYS A 41 -6.38 -11.21 13.41
C LYS A 41 -6.91 -12.42 12.67
N LYS A 42 -6.81 -12.35 11.34
CA LYS A 42 -7.08 -13.45 10.42
C LYS A 42 -5.91 -13.69 9.50
N PHE A 43 -5.63 -14.95 9.23
CA PHE A 43 -4.59 -15.37 8.30
C PHE A 43 -5.16 -15.58 6.90
N GLY A 44 -4.48 -15.01 5.89
CA GLY A 44 -4.69 -15.37 4.49
C GLY A 44 -5.90 -14.70 3.83
N LEU A 45 -6.04 -13.37 3.90
CA LEU A 45 -7.06 -12.65 3.14
C LEU A 45 -6.58 -12.35 1.72
N VAL A 46 -7.50 -12.46 0.76
CA VAL A 46 -7.26 -12.12 -0.66
C VAL A 46 -8.37 -11.21 -1.15
N ASN A 47 -8.03 -9.97 -1.44
CA ASN A 47 -8.94 -8.97 -1.98
C ASN A 47 -8.64 -8.73 -3.46
N ARG A 48 -9.66 -8.42 -4.26
CA ARG A 48 -9.53 -8.16 -5.69
C ARG A 48 -10.22 -6.85 -6.04
N TYR A 49 -9.50 -5.95 -6.69
CA TYR A 49 -10.00 -4.64 -7.09
C TYR A 49 -9.87 -4.49 -8.61
N ASP A 50 -10.98 -4.37 -9.31
CA ASP A 50 -11.03 -4.11 -10.75
C ASP A 50 -10.88 -2.60 -10.98
N LEU A 51 -9.65 -2.18 -11.31
CA LEU A 51 -9.28 -0.77 -11.50
C LEU A 51 -9.90 -0.15 -12.77
N GLN A 52 -10.51 -0.96 -13.63
CA GLN A 52 -11.26 -0.46 -14.78
C GLN A 52 -12.68 -0.03 -14.40
N LYS A 53 -13.21 -0.57 -13.29
CA LYS A 53 -14.55 -0.25 -12.81
C LYS A 53 -14.57 0.93 -11.88
N GLU A 54 -13.69 0.92 -10.87
CA GLU A 54 -13.62 1.99 -9.90
C GLU A 54 -12.25 2.04 -9.21
N PHE A 55 -11.93 3.20 -8.66
CA PHE A 55 -10.74 3.37 -7.83
C PHE A 55 -11.02 2.91 -6.39
N PRO A 56 -10.18 2.04 -5.79
CA PRO A 56 -10.49 1.35 -4.53
C PRO A 56 -10.19 2.22 -3.29
N ILE A 57 -10.86 3.37 -3.17
CA ILE A 57 -10.75 4.27 -2.03
C ILE A 57 -11.96 4.14 -1.12
N LEU A 58 -11.75 4.15 0.20
CA LEU A 58 -12.83 4.14 1.18
C LEU A 58 -13.62 5.43 1.16
N THR A 59 -14.93 5.30 1.39
CA THR A 59 -15.85 6.42 1.63
C THR A 59 -16.35 6.47 3.07
N LEU A 60 -16.15 5.42 3.86
CA LEU A 60 -16.47 5.36 5.29
C LEU A 60 -15.69 6.34 6.15
N ARG A 61 -14.54 6.76 5.68
CA ARG A 61 -13.73 7.86 6.17
C ARG A 61 -12.84 8.41 5.06
N ARG A 62 -12.33 9.61 5.26
CA ARG A 62 -11.40 10.21 4.30
C ARG A 62 -10.07 9.46 4.24
N THR A 63 -9.63 9.11 3.03
CA THR A 63 -8.24 8.71 2.75
C THR A 63 -7.54 9.88 2.03
N TYR A 64 -6.41 10.32 2.57
CA TYR A 64 -5.64 11.45 2.03
C TYR A 64 -4.77 10.99 0.87
N LEU A 65 -5.39 10.85 -0.32
CA LEU A 65 -4.76 10.25 -1.50
C LEU A 65 -3.44 10.94 -1.89
N LYS A 66 -3.38 12.28 -1.86
CA LYS A 66 -2.14 12.99 -2.23
C LYS A 66 -0.97 12.64 -1.31
N SER A 67 -1.22 12.51 0.00
CA SER A 67 -0.18 12.09 0.95
C SER A 67 0.22 10.62 0.74
N ALA A 68 -0.74 9.74 0.43
CA ALA A 68 -0.45 8.35 0.09
C ALA A 68 0.39 8.24 -1.20
N VAL A 69 0.12 9.10 -2.19
CA VAL A 69 0.91 9.16 -3.42
C VAL A 69 2.31 9.76 -3.17
N ASP A 70 2.45 10.78 -2.33
CA ASP A 70 3.76 11.34 -1.99
C ASP A 70 4.67 10.26 -1.36
N GLU A 71 4.13 9.46 -0.44
CA GLU A 71 4.85 8.30 0.12
C GLU A 71 5.16 7.23 -0.93
N LEU A 72 4.20 6.91 -1.81
CA LEU A 72 4.43 5.99 -2.92
C LEU A 72 5.61 6.45 -3.79
N LEU A 73 5.64 7.74 -4.15
CA LEU A 73 6.70 8.33 -4.98
C LEU A 73 8.04 8.37 -4.23
N TRP A 74 8.02 8.61 -2.91
CA TRP A 74 9.20 8.53 -2.07
C TRP A 74 9.83 7.12 -2.12
N ILE A 75 9.01 6.07 -2.05
CA ILE A 75 9.47 4.67 -2.13
C ILE A 75 9.89 4.30 -3.57
N TRP A 76 9.05 4.57 -4.58
CA TRP A 76 9.17 3.99 -5.92
C TRP A 76 9.91 4.86 -6.93
N GLN A 77 9.85 6.19 -6.81
CA GLN A 77 10.57 7.09 -7.71
C GLN A 77 11.89 7.56 -7.10
N LYS A 78 11.82 8.19 -5.91
CA LYS A 78 13.02 8.69 -5.22
C LYS A 78 13.89 7.54 -4.74
N LYS A 79 13.30 6.37 -4.47
CA LYS A 79 13.99 5.17 -3.95
C LYS A 79 14.75 5.53 -2.68
N SER A 80 14.16 6.43 -1.89
CA SER A 80 14.76 6.97 -0.69
C SER A 80 14.40 6.13 0.54
N ASN A 81 15.27 6.18 1.52
CA ASN A 81 15.07 5.68 2.88
C ASN A 81 15.24 6.79 3.94
N ASN A 82 15.27 8.06 3.49
CA ASN A 82 15.37 9.21 4.39
C ASN A 82 14.03 9.94 4.45
N VAL A 83 13.47 10.11 5.66
CA VAL A 83 12.16 10.74 5.89
C VAL A 83 12.14 12.22 5.52
N HIS A 84 13.30 12.89 5.43
CA HIS A 84 13.38 14.29 5.00
C HIS A 84 13.03 14.48 3.51
N ASP A 85 13.02 13.40 2.72
CA ASP A 85 12.57 13.41 1.33
C ASP A 85 11.04 13.22 1.20
N LEU A 86 10.33 13.01 2.30
CA LEU A 86 8.88 12.83 2.40
C LEU A 86 8.24 14.07 3.00
N SER A 87 7.10 14.50 2.46
CA SER A 87 6.41 15.72 2.95
C SER A 87 5.62 15.49 4.24
N SER A 88 5.32 14.25 4.59
CA SER A 88 4.55 13.88 5.79
C SER A 88 5.47 13.29 6.88
N HIS A 89 4.99 13.31 8.12
CA HIS A 89 5.71 12.83 9.31
C HIS A 89 5.31 11.39 9.71
N ILE A 90 4.66 10.65 8.81
CA ILE A 90 4.12 9.32 9.13
C ILE A 90 5.18 8.24 9.37
N TRP A 91 6.43 8.51 9.00
CA TRP A 91 7.57 7.59 9.16
C TRP A 91 8.54 7.99 10.26
N ASP A 92 8.35 9.14 10.94
CA ASP A 92 9.29 9.68 11.93
C ASP A 92 9.56 8.72 13.09
N ALA A 93 8.56 7.92 13.49
CA ALA A 93 8.70 6.94 14.58
C ALA A 93 9.69 5.80 14.28
N TRP A 94 10.02 5.59 13.00
CA TRP A 94 10.96 4.54 12.56
C TRP A 94 12.28 5.09 12.04
N ALA A 95 12.43 6.41 12.00
CA ALA A 95 13.67 7.05 11.56
C ALA A 95 14.68 7.15 12.71
N ASP A 96 15.95 7.01 12.37
CA ASP A 96 17.06 7.31 13.28
C ASP A 96 17.31 8.83 13.39
N GLU A 97 18.34 9.23 14.13
CA GLU A 97 18.72 10.63 14.33
C GLU A 97 19.07 11.38 13.03
N THR A 98 19.41 10.65 11.98
CA THR A 98 19.72 11.22 10.63
C THR A 98 18.50 11.26 9.72
N GLY A 99 17.35 10.79 10.18
CA GLY A 99 16.13 10.66 9.39
C GLY A 99 16.11 9.39 8.52
N CYS A 100 17.00 8.42 8.76
CA CYS A 100 17.09 7.20 7.96
C CYS A 100 16.26 6.07 8.57
N ILE A 101 15.52 5.32 7.75
CA ILE A 101 14.80 4.10 8.15
C ILE A 101 15.60 2.82 7.88
N GLY A 102 16.90 2.94 7.68
CA GLY A 102 17.78 1.83 7.31
C GLY A 102 17.62 1.39 5.85
N LYS A 103 18.07 0.18 5.52
CA LYS A 103 18.02 -0.36 4.16
C LYS A 103 16.63 -0.88 3.77
N ALA A 104 15.56 -0.21 4.21
CA ALA A 104 14.19 -0.60 4.00
C ALA A 104 13.56 0.08 2.76
N TYR A 105 12.45 -0.46 2.28
CA TYR A 105 11.56 0.08 1.25
C TYR A 105 12.27 0.66 0.02
N GLY A 106 12.33 1.97 -0.16
CA GLY A 106 12.90 2.63 -1.33
C GLY A 106 14.36 2.24 -1.59
N TYR A 107 15.15 2.05 -0.53
CA TYR A 107 16.54 1.59 -0.66
C TYR A 107 16.61 0.27 -1.46
N GLN A 108 15.78 -0.72 -1.13
CA GLN A 108 15.79 -2.02 -1.81
C GLN A 108 15.35 -1.92 -3.29
N LEU A 109 14.46 -1.00 -3.62
CA LEU A 109 14.08 -0.75 -5.02
C LEU A 109 15.23 -0.12 -5.82
N GLY A 110 16.06 0.69 -5.18
CA GLY A 110 17.16 1.41 -5.82
C GLY A 110 18.44 0.58 -6.02
N VAL A 111 18.57 -0.57 -5.34
CA VAL A 111 19.72 -1.45 -5.52
C VAL A 111 19.77 -1.97 -6.95
N LYS A 112 20.93 -1.80 -7.61
CA LYS A 112 21.11 -2.27 -8.98
C LYS A 112 21.54 -3.72 -9.03
N HIS A 113 20.89 -4.47 -9.89
CA HIS A 113 21.16 -5.90 -10.13
C HIS A 113 21.60 -6.13 -11.57
N GLN A 114 22.47 -7.11 -11.78
CA GLN A 114 22.91 -7.52 -13.11
C GLN A 114 21.88 -8.45 -13.76
N TYR A 115 21.33 -8.03 -14.88
CA TYR A 115 20.49 -8.84 -15.78
C TYR A 115 21.26 -9.13 -17.09
N LYS A 116 20.69 -9.98 -17.94
CA LYS A 116 21.30 -10.26 -19.26
C LYS A 116 21.36 -9.01 -20.13
N GLU A 117 20.38 -8.13 -20.00
CA GLU A 117 20.20 -6.90 -20.77
C GLU A 117 21.00 -5.71 -20.21
N GLY A 118 21.56 -5.82 -19.00
CA GLY A 118 22.35 -4.75 -18.35
C GLY A 118 22.09 -4.63 -16.86
N MET A 119 22.53 -3.51 -16.30
CA MET A 119 22.34 -3.15 -14.90
C MET A 119 21.05 -2.37 -14.74
N PHE A 120 20.11 -2.87 -13.93
CA PHE A 120 18.85 -2.20 -13.61
C PHE A 120 18.62 -2.24 -12.10
N ASP A 121 18.00 -1.22 -11.57
CA ASP A 121 17.26 -1.36 -10.31
C ASP A 121 15.90 -2.01 -10.56
N GLN A 122 15.19 -2.33 -9.48
CA GLN A 122 13.95 -3.09 -9.61
C GLN A 122 12.84 -2.34 -10.36
N VAL A 123 12.73 -1.01 -10.19
CA VAL A 123 11.71 -0.18 -10.85
C VAL A 123 12.02 -0.07 -12.35
N ASP A 124 13.27 0.25 -12.70
CA ASP A 124 13.69 0.34 -14.10
C ASP A 124 13.57 -1.02 -14.81
N ARG A 125 13.79 -2.13 -14.08
CA ARG A 125 13.60 -3.47 -14.62
C ARG A 125 12.12 -3.74 -14.94
N VAL A 126 11.19 -3.36 -14.06
CA VAL A 126 9.74 -3.48 -14.32
C VAL A 126 9.36 -2.65 -15.56
N LEU A 127 9.79 -1.40 -15.64
CA LEU A 127 9.54 -0.53 -16.79
C LEU A 127 10.08 -1.10 -18.10
N TYR A 128 11.28 -1.66 -18.06
CA TYR A 128 11.90 -2.33 -19.22
C TYR A 128 11.06 -3.54 -19.66
N ASP A 129 10.72 -4.43 -18.74
CA ASP A 129 9.98 -5.66 -19.06
C ASP A 129 8.56 -5.37 -19.55
N LEU A 130 7.84 -4.41 -18.95
CA LEU A 130 6.50 -4.02 -19.42
C LEU A 130 6.50 -3.51 -20.86
N ARG A 131 7.59 -2.86 -21.31
CA ARG A 131 7.72 -2.32 -22.68
C ARG A 131 8.26 -3.34 -23.67
N HIS A 132 9.22 -4.17 -23.28
CA HIS A 132 9.96 -5.04 -24.17
C HIS A 132 9.61 -6.51 -24.04
N ASN A 133 9.06 -6.92 -22.91
CA ASN A 133 8.77 -8.31 -22.55
C ASN A 133 7.42 -8.47 -21.81
N PRO A 134 6.32 -7.85 -22.28
CA PRO A 134 5.06 -7.83 -21.52
C PRO A 134 4.47 -9.22 -21.25
N ALA A 135 4.79 -10.23 -22.06
CA ALA A 135 4.38 -11.62 -21.85
C ALA A 135 5.20 -12.36 -20.76
N SER A 136 6.21 -11.71 -20.19
CA SER A 136 7.05 -12.31 -19.15
C SER A 136 6.24 -12.61 -17.88
N ARG A 137 6.48 -13.79 -17.30
CA ARG A 137 5.95 -14.19 -15.98
C ARG A 137 6.95 -13.91 -14.85
N ARG A 138 7.96 -13.06 -15.11
CA ARG A 138 9.09 -12.77 -14.21
C ARG A 138 9.15 -11.30 -13.84
N ILE A 139 8.08 -10.55 -14.10
CA ILE A 139 8.00 -9.12 -13.78
C ILE A 139 7.56 -9.02 -12.32
N LEU A 140 8.52 -8.78 -11.44
CA LEU A 140 8.25 -8.67 -10.00
C LEU A 140 9.28 -7.79 -9.31
N THR A 141 8.92 -7.30 -8.13
CA THR A 141 9.80 -6.61 -7.19
C THR A 141 9.73 -7.29 -5.82
N SER A 142 10.82 -7.22 -5.07
CA SER A 142 10.89 -7.67 -3.68
C SER A 142 11.65 -6.67 -2.83
N LEU A 143 11.02 -6.22 -1.76
CA LEU A 143 11.62 -5.33 -0.77
C LEU A 143 12.21 -6.10 0.41
N TYR A 144 11.89 -7.40 0.53
CA TYR A 144 12.32 -8.25 1.62
C TYR A 144 13.64 -8.91 1.25
N ASN A 145 14.73 -8.32 1.72
CA ASN A 145 16.10 -8.82 1.50
C ASN A 145 16.68 -9.34 2.81
N PHE A 146 16.87 -10.65 2.90
CA PHE A 146 17.34 -11.31 4.14
C PHE A 146 18.73 -10.86 4.58
N GLU A 147 19.59 -10.45 3.66
CA GLU A 147 20.95 -9.96 3.97
C GLU A 147 20.92 -8.60 4.68
N ASP A 148 19.89 -7.78 4.40
CA ASP A 148 19.79 -6.40 4.91
C ASP A 148 18.77 -6.25 6.06
N LEU A 149 18.07 -7.31 6.50
CA LEU A 149 17.03 -7.20 7.54
C LEU A 149 17.56 -6.57 8.83
N HIS A 150 18.82 -6.87 9.21
CA HIS A 150 19.44 -6.32 10.41
C HIS A 150 19.67 -4.81 10.36
N ASP A 151 19.68 -4.22 9.17
CA ASP A 151 19.83 -2.79 8.90
C ASP A 151 18.47 -2.08 8.62
N MET A 152 17.34 -2.77 8.81
CA MET A 152 16.01 -2.21 8.60
C MET A 152 15.36 -1.85 9.94
N ASN A 153 14.99 -0.59 10.15
CA ASN A 153 14.26 -0.16 11.34
C ASN A 153 12.81 -0.67 11.34
N LEU A 154 12.25 -0.89 10.14
CA LEU A 154 10.95 -1.55 9.96
C LEU A 154 11.01 -2.50 8.77
N TYR A 155 10.72 -3.78 9.01
CA TYR A 155 10.64 -4.77 7.94
C TYR A 155 9.44 -4.49 7.03
N PRO A 156 9.60 -4.50 5.70
CA PRO A 156 8.52 -4.18 4.76
C PRO A 156 7.26 -5.01 4.99
N CYS A 157 6.14 -4.34 5.23
CA CYS A 157 4.83 -4.97 5.33
C CYS A 157 4.32 -5.35 3.95
N ALA A 158 4.23 -4.38 3.04
CA ALA A 158 4.03 -4.57 1.61
C ALA A 158 5.38 -4.93 0.98
N TYR A 159 5.68 -6.22 0.85
CA TYR A 159 7.04 -6.67 0.59
C TYR A 159 7.32 -7.09 -0.84
N SER A 160 6.30 -7.37 -1.66
CA SER A 160 6.52 -7.71 -3.07
C SER A 160 5.34 -7.36 -3.95
N MET A 161 5.65 -7.04 -5.21
CA MET A 161 4.69 -6.87 -6.30
C MET A 161 5.02 -7.83 -7.42
N THR A 162 3.99 -8.49 -7.97
CA THR A 162 4.10 -9.29 -9.19
C THR A 162 3.18 -8.72 -10.24
N PHE A 163 3.67 -8.55 -11.46
CA PHE A 163 2.92 -7.96 -12.58
C PHE A 163 2.68 -8.97 -13.67
N ASN A 164 1.52 -8.87 -14.32
CA ASN A 164 1.14 -9.69 -15.46
C ASN A 164 0.40 -8.85 -16.50
N VAL A 165 0.74 -9.00 -17.75
CA VAL A 165 0.06 -8.34 -18.88
C VAL A 165 -0.77 -9.38 -19.64
N SER A 166 -2.07 -9.11 -19.76
CA SER A 166 -3.01 -9.93 -20.50
C SER A 166 -3.89 -9.04 -21.37
N ASN A 167 -3.92 -9.28 -22.68
CA ASN A 167 -4.73 -8.51 -23.63
C ASN A 167 -4.56 -6.98 -23.51
N GLY A 168 -3.32 -6.50 -23.38
CA GLY A 168 -3.02 -5.07 -23.22
C GLY A 168 -3.42 -4.47 -21.86
N THR A 169 -3.73 -5.32 -20.89
CA THR A 169 -4.13 -4.92 -19.54
C THR A 169 -3.08 -5.37 -18.53
N LEU A 170 -2.64 -4.45 -17.68
CA LEU A 170 -1.69 -4.69 -16.59
C LEU A 170 -2.42 -5.07 -15.31
N ASN A 171 -2.23 -6.28 -14.86
CA ASN A 171 -2.68 -6.78 -13.56
C ASN A 171 -1.51 -6.86 -12.59
N ALA A 172 -1.80 -6.74 -11.29
CA ALA A 172 -0.78 -6.84 -10.27
C ALA A 172 -1.25 -7.59 -9.04
N ILE A 173 -0.31 -8.28 -8.37
CA ILE A 173 -0.51 -8.86 -7.05
C ILE A 173 0.39 -8.09 -6.08
N LEU A 174 -0.21 -7.51 -5.04
CA LEU A 174 0.48 -6.99 -3.88
C LEU A 174 0.51 -8.08 -2.80
N ASN A 175 1.70 -8.49 -2.38
CA ASN A 175 1.87 -9.39 -1.25
C ASN A 175 2.24 -8.58 0.00
N GLN A 176 1.45 -8.75 1.04
CA GLN A 176 1.60 -8.07 2.31
C GLN A 176 1.65 -9.09 3.45
N ARG A 177 2.72 -9.06 4.26
CA ARG A 177 2.89 -9.99 5.38
C ARG A 177 2.07 -9.60 6.60
N SER A 178 1.75 -8.31 6.74
CA SER A 178 1.09 -7.73 7.90
C SER A 178 0.31 -6.50 7.50
N GLN A 179 -0.94 -6.37 7.95
CA GLN A 179 -1.84 -5.27 7.58
C GLN A 179 -2.68 -4.84 8.77
N ASP A 180 -2.40 -3.66 9.29
CA ASP A 180 -3.32 -2.93 10.16
C ASP A 180 -4.54 -2.47 9.35
N MET A 181 -5.70 -3.00 9.69
CA MET A 181 -6.93 -2.74 8.94
C MET A 181 -7.41 -1.30 9.10
N LEU A 182 -7.21 -0.65 10.24
CA LEU A 182 -7.65 0.72 10.46
C LEU A 182 -6.66 1.74 9.89
N ALA A 183 -5.40 1.69 10.31
CA ALA A 183 -4.45 2.75 9.99
C ALA A 183 -3.90 2.64 8.56
N ALA A 184 -3.60 1.43 8.06
CA ALA A 184 -2.81 1.25 6.86
C ALA A 184 -3.55 0.61 5.67
N ASN A 185 -4.66 -0.13 5.88
CA ASN A 185 -5.26 -0.93 4.79
C ASN A 185 -5.59 -0.11 3.54
N ASN A 186 -6.48 0.88 3.65
CA ASN A 186 -6.88 1.63 2.46
C ASN A 186 -5.77 2.55 1.93
N TRP A 187 -4.86 2.98 2.79
CA TRP A 187 -3.69 3.73 2.38
C TRP A 187 -2.85 2.93 1.39
N ASN A 188 -2.47 1.70 1.75
CA ASN A 188 -1.70 0.82 0.88
C ASN A 188 -2.49 0.43 -0.39
N VAL A 189 -3.78 0.09 -0.27
CA VAL A 189 -4.61 -0.23 -1.44
C VAL A 189 -4.62 0.92 -2.45
N CYS A 190 -4.80 2.15 -1.99
CA CYS A 190 -4.76 3.34 -2.87
C CYS A 190 -3.39 3.53 -3.50
N GLN A 191 -2.29 3.42 -2.72
CA GLN A 191 -0.94 3.53 -3.24
C GLN A 191 -0.68 2.56 -4.39
N TYR A 192 -0.94 1.29 -4.16
CA TYR A 192 -0.63 0.27 -5.16
C TYR A 192 -1.61 0.27 -6.34
N ALA A 193 -2.85 0.73 -6.16
CA ALA A 193 -3.76 1.01 -7.27
C ALA A 193 -3.21 2.14 -8.17
N VAL A 194 -2.75 3.25 -7.57
CA VAL A 194 -2.08 4.34 -8.31
C VAL A 194 -0.84 3.82 -9.03
N LEU A 195 -0.01 3.00 -8.38
CA LEU A 195 1.19 2.43 -9.00
C LEU A 195 0.86 1.62 -10.26
N VAL A 196 -0.19 0.79 -10.20
CA VAL A 196 -0.65 0.02 -11.40
C VAL A 196 -1.07 0.96 -12.52
N HIS A 197 -1.83 2.03 -12.21
CA HIS A 197 -2.19 3.04 -13.20
C HIS A 197 -0.97 3.74 -13.80
N MET A 198 0.02 4.11 -12.98
CA MET A 198 1.24 4.77 -13.44
C MET A 198 2.05 3.87 -14.39
N PHE A 199 2.32 2.62 -13.99
CA PHE A 199 3.03 1.66 -14.83
C PHE A 199 2.27 1.35 -16.13
N ALA A 200 0.94 1.19 -16.04
CA ALA A 200 0.12 0.95 -17.23
C ALA A 200 0.22 2.12 -18.21
N GLN A 201 0.02 3.36 -17.75
CA GLN A 201 0.05 4.55 -18.59
C GLN A 201 1.38 4.70 -19.32
N VAL A 202 2.52 4.66 -18.60
CA VAL A 202 3.84 4.88 -19.21
C VAL A 202 4.32 3.71 -20.08
N SER A 203 3.64 2.57 -20.01
CA SER A 203 3.92 1.38 -20.84
C SER A 203 2.89 1.18 -21.96
N GLY A 204 1.94 2.10 -22.13
CA GLY A 204 0.88 2.00 -23.18
C GLY A 204 -0.13 0.89 -22.91
N LEU A 205 -0.32 0.50 -21.65
CA LEU A 205 -1.25 -0.53 -21.21
C LEU A 205 -2.47 0.09 -20.51
N LYS A 206 -3.51 -0.70 -20.28
CA LYS A 206 -4.64 -0.34 -19.42
C LYS A 206 -4.39 -0.88 -18.02
N ALA A 207 -4.75 -0.13 -16.98
CA ALA A 207 -4.80 -0.66 -15.62
C ALA A 207 -5.89 -1.74 -15.55
N GLY A 208 -5.58 -2.86 -14.91
CA GLY A 208 -6.46 -4.02 -14.80
C GLY A 208 -6.87 -4.30 -13.36
N GLU A 209 -6.54 -5.47 -12.86
CA GLU A 209 -6.87 -5.91 -11.51
C GLU A 209 -5.69 -5.72 -10.57
N LEU A 210 -5.97 -5.19 -9.36
CA LEU A 210 -5.09 -5.26 -8.21
C LEU A 210 -5.57 -6.37 -7.28
N VAL A 211 -4.79 -7.44 -7.13
CA VAL A 211 -5.02 -8.50 -6.14
C VAL A 211 -4.16 -8.19 -4.92
N HIS A 212 -4.79 -8.02 -3.76
CA HIS A 212 -4.12 -7.75 -2.49
C HIS A 212 -4.15 -9.00 -1.61
N VAL A 213 -3.01 -9.62 -1.43
CA VAL A 213 -2.82 -10.82 -0.61
C VAL A 213 -2.22 -10.41 0.73
N ILE A 214 -2.92 -10.72 1.81
CA ILE A 214 -2.54 -10.34 3.17
C ILE A 214 -2.36 -11.62 4.00
N ALA A 215 -1.16 -11.85 4.51
CA ALA A 215 -0.92 -13.00 5.37
C ALA A 215 -1.52 -12.80 6.77
N ASP A 216 -1.24 -11.67 7.43
CA ASP A 216 -1.79 -11.32 8.74
C ASP A 216 -2.59 -10.02 8.64
N ALA A 217 -3.91 -10.13 8.60
CA ALA A 217 -4.82 -9.00 8.63
C ALA A 217 -5.36 -8.82 10.04
N HIS A 218 -5.08 -7.68 10.68
CA HIS A 218 -5.39 -7.48 12.09
C HIS A 218 -6.03 -6.14 12.41
N ILE A 219 -6.77 -6.14 13.52
CA ILE A 219 -7.33 -4.97 14.18
C ILE A 219 -6.75 -4.93 15.59
N TYR A 220 -6.06 -3.84 15.93
CA TYR A 220 -5.56 -3.64 17.28
C TYR A 220 -6.71 -3.45 18.28
N ASP A 221 -6.48 -3.81 19.53
CA ASP A 221 -7.46 -3.76 20.62
C ASP A 221 -8.11 -2.36 20.75
N ARG A 222 -7.31 -1.28 20.71
CA ARG A 222 -7.81 0.11 20.78
C ARG A 222 -8.46 0.58 19.46
N HIS A 223 -8.27 -0.14 18.39
CA HIS A 223 -8.92 0.13 17.11
C HIS A 223 -10.32 -0.46 17.01
N ILE A 224 -10.67 -1.47 17.81
CA ILE A 224 -11.96 -2.17 17.73
C ILE A 224 -13.16 -1.19 17.79
N PRO A 225 -13.29 -0.33 18.84
CA PRO A 225 -14.44 0.58 18.91
C PRO A 225 -14.47 1.59 17.77
N ILE A 226 -13.30 1.97 17.24
CA ILE A 226 -13.20 2.90 16.10
C ILE A 226 -13.69 2.22 14.82
N ILE A 227 -13.27 0.96 14.59
CA ILE A 227 -13.74 0.15 13.46
C ILE A 227 -15.26 -0.07 13.54
N GLU A 228 -15.82 -0.44 14.71
CA GLU A 228 -17.25 -0.64 14.89
C GLU A 228 -18.04 0.61 14.54
N LYS A 229 -17.60 1.79 15.00
CA LYS A 229 -18.20 3.08 14.64
C LYS A 229 -18.11 3.33 13.14
N MET A 230 -16.93 3.12 12.54
CA MET A 230 -16.70 3.32 11.11
C MET A 230 -17.55 2.38 10.25
N LEU A 231 -17.77 1.13 10.69
CA LEU A 231 -18.64 0.18 10.01
C LEU A 231 -20.13 0.59 10.04
N ALA A 232 -20.55 1.45 10.96
CA ALA A 232 -21.91 2.00 11.04
C ALA A 232 -22.12 3.22 10.12
N GLU A 233 -21.04 3.84 9.62
CA GLU A 233 -21.12 5.04 8.79
C GLU A 233 -21.80 4.75 7.43
N PRO A 234 -22.49 5.73 6.85
CA PRO A 234 -23.08 5.60 5.52
C PRO A 234 -21.98 5.47 4.46
N GLU A 235 -22.28 4.69 3.43
CA GLU A 235 -21.43 4.53 2.27
C GLU A 235 -21.78 5.55 1.18
N HIS A 236 -20.79 6.00 0.44
CA HIS A 236 -20.96 6.90 -0.70
C HIS A 236 -20.55 6.20 -2.01
N PRO A 237 -20.92 6.73 -3.17
CA PRO A 237 -20.41 6.25 -4.45
C PRO A 237 -18.88 6.37 -4.54
N ALA A 238 -18.25 5.44 -5.24
CA ALA A 238 -16.84 5.56 -5.54
C ALA A 238 -16.56 6.82 -6.38
N PRO A 239 -15.50 7.60 -6.09
CA PRO A 239 -15.13 8.75 -6.88
C PRO A 239 -14.59 8.33 -8.25
N GLN A 240 -14.54 9.27 -9.19
CA GLN A 240 -13.81 9.10 -10.42
C GLN A 240 -12.33 9.40 -10.18
N PHE A 241 -11.49 8.46 -10.56
CA PHE A 241 -10.03 8.60 -10.50
C PHE A 241 -9.50 8.95 -11.88
N THR A 242 -8.62 9.94 -11.95
CA THR A 242 -7.88 10.28 -13.17
C THR A 242 -6.40 10.48 -12.86
N LEU A 243 -5.56 10.00 -13.78
CA LEU A 243 -4.14 10.25 -13.81
C LEU A 243 -3.85 11.23 -14.94
N ASP A 244 -2.95 12.21 -14.73
CA ASP A 244 -2.62 13.20 -15.74
C ASP A 244 -2.10 12.51 -17.03
N PRO A 245 -2.85 12.58 -18.15
CA PRO A 245 -2.48 11.88 -19.37
C PRO A 245 -1.23 12.46 -20.05
N ALA A 246 -0.82 13.67 -19.69
CA ALA A 246 0.38 14.30 -20.25
C ALA A 246 1.69 13.68 -19.71
N VAL A 247 1.62 12.96 -18.59
CA VAL A 247 2.79 12.33 -17.99
C VAL A 247 3.10 11.01 -18.70
N THR A 248 4.21 10.97 -19.42
CA THR A 248 4.68 9.80 -20.21
C THR A 248 5.92 9.13 -19.63
N ASN A 249 6.50 9.71 -18.60
CA ASN A 249 7.67 9.17 -17.89
C ASN A 249 7.29 8.86 -16.44
N PHE A 250 7.58 7.65 -15.97
CA PHE A 250 7.31 7.21 -14.62
C PHE A 250 7.87 8.17 -13.54
N TYR A 251 9.05 8.70 -13.78
CA TYR A 251 9.73 9.61 -12.84
C TYR A 251 9.24 11.07 -12.89
N ALA A 252 8.27 11.37 -13.75
CA ALA A 252 7.67 12.71 -13.85
C ALA A 252 6.32 12.84 -13.12
N PHE A 253 5.76 11.75 -12.60
CA PHE A 253 4.56 11.83 -11.77
C PHE A 253 4.83 12.57 -10.46
N THR A 254 3.85 13.33 -10.03
CA THR A 254 3.81 14.05 -8.75
C THR A 254 2.49 13.76 -8.02
N PRO A 255 2.33 14.10 -6.74
CA PRO A 255 1.04 13.99 -6.07
C PRO A 255 -0.08 14.76 -6.76
N ASP A 256 0.23 15.78 -7.54
CA ASP A 256 -0.75 16.54 -8.32
C ASP A 256 -1.14 15.88 -9.66
N SER A 257 -0.42 14.83 -10.06
CA SER A 257 -0.78 14.03 -11.24
C SER A 257 -2.02 13.15 -11.01
N VAL A 258 -2.48 12.99 -9.77
CA VAL A 258 -3.67 12.23 -9.42
C VAL A 258 -4.83 13.14 -9.03
N ARG A 259 -6.03 12.82 -9.49
CA ARG A 259 -7.26 13.55 -9.14
C ARG A 259 -8.38 12.58 -8.80
N LEU A 260 -9.18 12.97 -7.81
CA LEU A 260 -10.45 12.35 -7.49
C LEU A 260 -11.56 13.38 -7.70
N GLU A 261 -12.52 13.05 -8.54
CA GLU A 261 -13.72 13.85 -8.74
C GLU A 261 -14.89 13.21 -8.00
N ASN A 262 -15.73 14.05 -7.38
CA ASN A 262 -16.89 13.63 -6.60
C ASN A 262 -16.56 12.70 -5.40
N TYR A 263 -15.39 12.86 -4.78
CA TYR A 263 -15.05 12.10 -3.59
C TYR A 263 -15.82 12.59 -2.38
N GLN A 264 -16.82 11.83 -2.01
CA GLN A 264 -17.62 12.00 -0.78
C GLN A 264 -17.19 10.95 0.24
N PHE A 265 -17.19 11.31 1.51
CA PHE A 265 -16.81 10.43 2.61
C PHE A 265 -17.48 10.87 3.90
N SER A 266 -17.68 9.93 4.83
CA SER A 266 -18.23 10.22 6.15
C SER A 266 -17.22 11.00 6.99
N SER A 267 -17.75 11.92 7.81
CA SER A 267 -16.92 12.67 8.77
C SER A 267 -16.37 11.71 9.82
N PHE A 268 -15.08 11.82 10.08
CA PHE A 268 -14.39 10.98 11.04
C PHE A 268 -13.47 11.84 11.90
N GLU A 269 -13.81 12.00 13.17
CA GLU A 269 -13.14 12.90 14.11
C GLU A 269 -12.22 12.15 15.11
N ASP A 270 -12.30 10.82 15.18
CA ASP A 270 -11.53 10.06 16.13
C ASP A 270 -10.02 10.08 15.77
N LYS A 271 -9.17 10.41 16.76
CA LYS A 271 -7.73 10.23 16.63
C LYS A 271 -7.43 8.73 16.61
N ILE A 272 -6.78 8.26 15.56
CA ILE A 272 -6.34 6.86 15.46
C ILE A 272 -5.02 6.73 16.23
N PRO A 273 -4.98 5.96 17.33
CA PRO A 273 -3.74 5.68 18.03
C PRO A 273 -2.85 4.78 17.18
N ILE A 274 -1.55 4.97 17.25
CA ILE A 274 -0.55 4.17 16.50
C ILE A 274 0.23 3.32 17.49
N ALA A 275 0.34 2.02 17.18
CA ALA A 275 1.20 1.09 17.88
C ALA A 275 2.57 1.01 17.18
N VAL A 276 3.67 1.09 17.94
CA VAL A 276 5.05 1.12 17.43
C VAL A 276 5.88 -0.04 17.96
#